data_3a3385150f892a1b6b65439248d737bc
#
_entry.id   3a3385150f892a1b6b65439248d737bc
#
_cell.length_a   1.000
_cell.length_b   1.000
_cell.length_c   1.000
_cell.angle_alpha   90.00
_cell.angle_beta   90.00
_cell.angle_gamma   90.00
#
_symmetry.space_group_name_H-M   'P 1'
#
loop_
_entity.id
_entity.type
_entity.pdbx_description
1 polymer ?
#
loop_
_entity_poly.entity_id
_entity_poly.type
_entity_poly.pdbx_seq_one_letter_code
_entity_poly.pdbx_strand_id
1 'polypeptide(L)'
;VTHAVENQSTPWADVNLFDADRPLRDALAHHAPGLDTTRLRTLGALAGSADMQQHARLANTHPPQLHTHDVQGRRIDQVEFHPSYHTLMTAALRFGLHGTPWASGGPSHLERAAGFLLFTELEPSVLCPVSMSYAVTPALRANAALFRAFGPKLAATAYDPRFVPVTQKSAATMGMGMTEKQGGSDVRSNTTRAEFDRATPWGRAYRLTGHKWFFSAPMCDAFLVLAQVGQAPSTPAASAQRGDAAGLGRPSADAGLSCFFVPRFLDDGSVNPIRIQRLKDKLGNHANASSEVEFGGDVTGWLVGDEGRGVPQILTMGALTRLDCALGTAGLMRAALSLALHHTRERMAFGRRLAEQPLMRNVLADMALESEAATALALRLAHAIDRSENGRDPHEAVMRRLLTPIAKFWICKRGAMLAQEAMECLGGNGYVEAGGQGVMARIYREMPLNSIWEGAGNIMALDLLRAMRSDDVVAALERELAPARGEHAAWDAACARVLHALDDPGDEAQARVLARDLALVVQAALLRRHAGDAVFSAFCASRLARSCDVFGALPAGLDIDAILQRALP
;
A
#
# COMPACT_ATOMS: atom_id res chain seq x y z
N VAL A 1 -45.58 -3.68 13.40
CA VAL A 1 -44.75 -4.26 12.33
C VAL A 1 -45.64 -4.52 11.14
N THR A 2 -45.32 -3.93 9.96
CA THR A 2 -46.15 -4.01 8.75
C THR A 2 -45.78 -5.23 7.88
N HIS A 3 -44.61 -5.82 8.07
CA HIS A 3 -44.11 -6.95 7.29
C HIS A 3 -43.00 -7.70 8.03
N ALA A 4 -42.72 -8.94 7.62
CA ALA A 4 -41.52 -9.67 8.04
C ALA A 4 -40.33 -9.27 7.16
N VAL A 5 -39.13 -9.26 7.73
CA VAL A 5 -37.89 -9.05 6.98
C VAL A 5 -37.41 -10.41 6.48
N GLU A 6 -37.46 -10.61 5.19
CA GLU A 6 -37.11 -11.88 4.54
C GLU A 6 -36.10 -11.67 3.41
N ASN A 7 -35.46 -12.74 2.94
CA ASN A 7 -34.57 -12.75 1.78
C ASN A 7 -33.44 -11.70 1.88
N GLN A 8 -32.85 -11.52 3.05
CA GLN A 8 -31.64 -10.74 3.30
C GLN A 8 -30.47 -11.68 3.57
N SER A 9 -29.29 -11.30 3.14
CA SER A 9 -28.07 -12.03 3.51
C SER A 9 -27.71 -11.79 4.97
N THR A 10 -27.15 -12.82 5.60
CA THR A 10 -26.55 -12.71 6.93
C THR A 10 -25.30 -11.82 6.90
N PRO A 11 -24.86 -11.26 8.04
CA PRO A 11 -23.57 -10.59 8.10
C PRO A 11 -22.41 -11.53 7.75
N TRP A 12 -21.44 -11.05 6.96
CA TRP A 12 -20.18 -11.74 6.71
C TRP A 12 -19.24 -11.50 7.90
N ALA A 13 -19.37 -12.29 8.95
CA ALA A 13 -18.63 -12.15 10.21
C ALA A 13 -18.41 -13.53 10.86
N ASP A 14 -17.49 -13.57 11.84
CA ASP A 14 -17.07 -14.78 12.54
C ASP A 14 -16.54 -15.89 11.63
N VAL A 15 -15.85 -15.45 10.57
CA VAL A 15 -15.21 -16.29 9.56
C VAL A 15 -13.70 -16.16 9.69
N ASN A 16 -12.97 -17.25 9.56
CA ASN A 16 -11.52 -17.18 9.46
C ASN A 16 -11.10 -16.76 8.05
N LEU A 17 -10.69 -15.49 7.89
CA LEU A 17 -10.34 -14.93 6.57
C LEU A 17 -9.17 -15.68 5.91
N PHE A 18 -8.21 -16.20 6.68
CA PHE A 18 -7.10 -16.99 6.14
C PHE A 18 -7.58 -18.35 5.60
N ASP A 19 -8.43 -19.06 6.36
CA ASP A 19 -8.95 -20.36 5.91
C ASP A 19 -9.93 -20.21 4.73
N ALA A 20 -10.62 -19.10 4.65
CA ALA A 20 -11.54 -18.75 3.56
C ALA A 20 -10.81 -18.29 2.27
N ASP A 21 -9.52 -17.91 2.31
CA ASP A 21 -8.77 -17.44 1.16
C ASP A 21 -7.82 -18.51 0.59
N ARG A 22 -8.37 -19.38 -0.28
CA ARG A 22 -7.57 -20.39 -0.97
C ARG A 22 -6.49 -19.81 -1.87
N PRO A 23 -6.74 -18.76 -2.70
CA PRO A 23 -5.72 -18.10 -3.49
C PRO A 23 -4.50 -17.64 -2.68
N LEU A 24 -4.72 -17.00 -1.53
CA LEU A 24 -3.65 -16.59 -0.62
C LEU A 24 -2.84 -17.78 -0.12
N ARG A 25 -3.51 -18.86 0.32
CA ARG A 25 -2.85 -20.05 0.85
C ARG A 25 -2.02 -20.78 -0.21
N ASP A 26 -2.56 -20.95 -1.42
CA ASP A 26 -1.87 -21.61 -2.53
C ASP A 26 -0.63 -20.81 -2.97
N ALA A 27 -0.73 -19.48 -3.06
CA ALA A 27 0.40 -18.61 -3.37
C ALA A 27 1.49 -18.65 -2.27
N LEU A 28 1.10 -18.65 -0.99
CA LEU A 28 2.05 -18.80 0.11
C LEU A 28 2.75 -20.15 0.09
N ALA A 29 2.01 -21.24 -0.11
CA ALA A 29 2.58 -22.58 -0.19
C ALA A 29 3.58 -22.70 -1.36
N HIS A 30 3.33 -21.99 -2.46
CA HIS A 30 4.26 -21.94 -3.60
C HIS A 30 5.56 -21.20 -3.27
N HIS A 31 5.46 -20.01 -2.66
CA HIS A 31 6.62 -19.16 -2.40
C HIS A 31 7.40 -19.53 -1.13
N ALA A 32 6.75 -20.11 -0.15
CA ALA A 32 7.33 -20.53 1.13
C ALA A 32 6.79 -21.90 1.55
N PRO A 33 7.16 -22.99 0.84
CA PRO A 33 6.74 -24.33 1.24
C PRO A 33 7.27 -24.65 2.65
N GLY A 34 6.36 -25.06 3.53
CA GLY A 34 6.68 -25.34 4.93
C GLY A 34 6.59 -24.13 5.89
N LEU A 35 6.11 -22.99 5.44
CA LEU A 35 5.79 -21.88 6.34
C LEU A 35 4.75 -22.30 7.39
N ASP A 36 5.05 -22.09 8.68
CA ASP A 36 4.05 -22.23 9.74
C ASP A 36 3.01 -21.11 9.64
N THR A 37 1.80 -21.46 9.24
CA THR A 37 0.69 -20.54 9.05
C THR A 37 -0.17 -20.30 10.29
N THR A 38 0.22 -20.81 11.45
CA THR A 38 -0.56 -20.72 12.72
C THR A 38 -0.85 -19.26 13.08
N ARG A 39 0.14 -18.36 12.93
CA ARG A 39 -0.04 -16.92 13.19
C ARG A 39 -1.01 -16.28 12.20
N LEU A 40 -0.92 -16.60 10.92
CA LEU A 40 -1.82 -16.07 9.88
C LEU A 40 -3.25 -16.58 10.09
N ARG A 41 -3.42 -17.83 10.48
CA ARG A 41 -4.73 -18.40 10.83
C ARG A 41 -5.34 -17.72 12.05
N THR A 42 -4.52 -17.46 13.08
CA THR A 42 -4.97 -16.74 14.27
C THR A 42 -5.37 -15.29 13.92
N LEU A 43 -4.60 -14.63 13.08
CA LEU A 43 -4.92 -13.29 12.57
C LEU A 43 -6.20 -13.31 11.73
N GLY A 44 -6.37 -14.29 10.83
CA GLY A 44 -7.55 -14.43 9.99
C GLY A 44 -8.84 -14.62 10.82
N ALA A 45 -8.80 -15.42 11.87
CA ALA A 45 -9.92 -15.58 12.79
C ALA A 45 -10.23 -14.28 13.55
N LEU A 46 -9.20 -13.56 14.02
CA LEU A 46 -9.38 -12.27 14.67
C LEU A 46 -9.99 -11.24 13.73
N ALA A 47 -9.40 -11.08 12.53
CA ALA A 47 -9.83 -10.07 11.56
C ALA A 47 -11.25 -10.31 11.03
N GLY A 48 -11.67 -11.58 10.92
CA GLY A 48 -13.03 -11.94 10.49
C GLY A 48 -14.06 -11.93 11.62
N SER A 49 -13.67 -11.69 12.89
CA SER A 49 -14.62 -11.70 14.00
C SER A 49 -15.55 -10.48 13.99
N ALA A 50 -16.80 -10.68 14.41
CA ALA A 50 -17.80 -9.62 14.53
C ALA A 50 -17.32 -8.50 15.46
N ASP A 51 -16.62 -8.83 16.54
CA ASP A 51 -16.05 -7.87 17.48
C ASP A 51 -15.04 -6.91 16.82
N MET A 52 -14.06 -7.45 16.09
CA MET A 52 -13.07 -6.63 15.41
C MET A 52 -13.67 -5.82 14.25
N GLN A 53 -14.66 -6.36 13.54
CA GLN A 53 -15.41 -5.61 12.53
C GLN A 53 -16.18 -4.43 13.16
N GLN A 54 -16.70 -4.60 14.37
CA GLN A 54 -17.31 -3.51 15.13
C GLN A 54 -16.29 -2.43 15.49
N HIS A 55 -15.07 -2.81 15.91
CA HIS A 55 -13.98 -1.84 16.12
C HIS A 55 -13.62 -1.10 14.83
N ALA A 56 -13.52 -1.81 13.69
CA ALA A 56 -13.26 -1.20 12.39
C ALA A 56 -14.36 -0.18 12.02
N ARG A 57 -15.64 -0.53 12.22
CA ARG A 57 -16.76 0.37 12.01
C ARG A 57 -16.65 1.63 12.87
N LEU A 58 -16.45 1.46 14.18
CA LEU A 58 -16.39 2.59 15.14
C LEU A 58 -15.22 3.52 14.84
N ALA A 59 -14.04 3.00 14.52
CA ALA A 59 -12.88 3.81 14.17
C ALA A 59 -13.12 4.66 12.91
N ASN A 60 -13.88 4.15 11.93
CA ASN A 60 -14.19 4.89 10.70
C ASN A 60 -15.36 5.87 10.84
N THR A 61 -16.35 5.57 11.67
CA THR A 61 -17.51 6.46 11.91
C THR A 61 -17.23 7.57 12.93
N HIS A 62 -16.15 7.45 13.68
CA HIS A 62 -15.68 8.46 14.63
C HIS A 62 -14.24 8.86 14.24
N PRO A 63 -14.07 9.69 13.21
CA PRO A 63 -12.75 10.09 12.72
C PRO A 63 -11.97 10.85 13.78
N PRO A 64 -10.63 10.85 13.69
CA PRO A 64 -9.76 11.53 14.65
C PRO A 64 -10.05 13.03 14.73
N GLN A 65 -9.88 13.60 15.92
CA GLN A 65 -10.12 15.01 16.23
C GLN A 65 -8.81 15.71 16.61
N LEU A 66 -8.58 16.90 16.05
CA LEU A 66 -7.40 17.71 16.34
C LEU A 66 -7.69 18.69 17.49
N HIS A 67 -6.85 18.66 18.50
CA HIS A 67 -6.78 19.64 19.59
C HIS A 67 -5.50 20.46 19.45
N THR A 68 -5.60 21.66 18.89
CA THR A 68 -4.43 22.53 18.70
C THR A 68 -3.99 23.22 19.98
N HIS A 69 -4.95 23.50 20.88
CA HIS A 69 -4.72 24.18 22.17
C HIS A 69 -5.46 23.47 23.30
N ASP A 70 -4.92 23.57 24.52
CA ASP A 70 -5.59 23.14 25.72
C ASP A 70 -6.61 24.21 26.22
N VAL A 71 -7.31 23.91 27.32
CA VAL A 71 -8.33 24.80 27.88
C VAL A 71 -7.77 26.13 28.40
N GLN A 72 -6.44 26.23 28.60
CA GLN A 72 -5.76 27.48 29.01
C GLN A 72 -5.17 28.24 27.80
N GLY A 73 -5.37 27.76 26.56
CA GLY A 73 -4.86 28.39 25.35
C GLY A 73 -3.39 28.06 25.03
N ARG A 74 -2.79 27.10 25.72
CA ARG A 74 -1.42 26.62 25.39
C ARG A 74 -1.49 25.67 24.20
N ARG A 75 -0.58 25.83 23.24
CA ARG A 75 -0.52 24.98 22.06
C ARG A 75 -0.04 23.57 22.42
N ILE A 76 -0.80 22.53 22.01
CA ILE A 76 -0.51 21.12 22.32
C ILE A 76 -0.38 20.24 21.07
N ASP A 77 -1.04 20.58 19.96
CA ASP A 77 -0.99 19.87 18.67
C ASP A 77 -1.14 18.34 18.82
N GLN A 78 -2.23 17.92 19.46
CA GLN A 78 -2.57 16.52 19.69
C GLN A 78 -3.79 16.09 18.89
N VAL A 79 -3.80 14.83 18.46
CA VAL A 79 -4.94 14.21 17.80
C VAL A 79 -5.50 13.12 18.70
N GLU A 80 -6.78 13.21 18.99
CA GLU A 80 -7.53 12.21 19.73
C GLU A 80 -8.16 11.21 18.76
N PHE A 81 -8.03 9.93 19.07
CA PHE A 81 -8.61 8.83 18.32
C PHE A 81 -9.66 8.12 19.14
N HIS A 82 -10.69 7.59 18.48
CA HIS A 82 -11.64 6.68 19.12
C HIS A 82 -10.90 5.45 19.70
N PRO A 83 -11.31 4.91 20.89
CA PRO A 83 -10.64 3.73 21.50
C PRO A 83 -10.49 2.53 20.54
N SER A 84 -11.44 2.34 19.64
CA SER A 84 -11.36 1.28 18.61
C SER A 84 -10.16 1.40 17.69
N TYR A 85 -9.67 2.62 17.39
CA TYR A 85 -8.42 2.80 16.63
C TYR A 85 -7.23 2.18 17.39
N HIS A 86 -7.16 2.40 18.69
CA HIS A 86 -6.07 1.84 19.51
C HIS A 86 -6.17 0.32 19.64
N THR A 87 -7.39 -0.25 19.66
CA THR A 87 -7.60 -1.71 19.61
C THR A 87 -7.05 -2.29 18.30
N LEU A 88 -7.39 -1.68 17.16
CA LEU A 88 -6.91 -2.10 15.84
C LEU A 88 -5.38 -1.97 15.72
N MET A 89 -4.80 -0.85 16.17
CA MET A 89 -3.34 -0.66 16.19
C MET A 89 -2.65 -1.71 17.07
N THR A 90 -3.21 -2.01 18.24
CA THR A 90 -2.69 -3.06 19.13
C THR A 90 -2.69 -4.41 18.43
N ALA A 91 -3.76 -4.77 17.73
CA ALA A 91 -3.83 -6.00 16.96
C ALA A 91 -2.78 -6.02 15.83
N ALA A 92 -2.70 -4.96 15.02
CA ALA A 92 -1.75 -4.89 13.89
C ALA A 92 -0.29 -5.05 14.36
N LEU A 93 0.12 -4.38 15.44
CA LEU A 93 1.49 -4.46 15.96
C LEU A 93 1.76 -5.82 16.63
N ARG A 94 0.79 -6.36 17.38
CA ARG A 94 0.89 -7.69 18.01
C ARG A 94 1.17 -8.79 16.99
N PHE A 95 0.55 -8.72 15.82
CA PHE A 95 0.78 -9.67 14.72
C PHE A 95 2.00 -9.34 13.85
N GLY A 96 2.78 -8.32 14.21
CA GLY A 96 4.04 -8.01 13.55
C GLY A 96 3.90 -7.43 12.14
N LEU A 97 2.82 -6.70 11.87
CA LEU A 97 2.56 -6.12 10.53
C LEU A 97 3.40 -4.87 10.21
N HIS A 98 4.18 -4.38 11.18
CA HIS A 98 5.09 -3.24 11.10
C HIS A 98 6.56 -3.69 10.99
N GLY A 99 7.50 -3.03 11.68
CA GLY A 99 8.95 -3.25 11.59
C GLY A 99 9.48 -4.60 12.08
N THR A 100 8.65 -5.50 12.56
CA THR A 100 9.05 -6.81 13.13
C THR A 100 9.89 -7.69 12.19
N PRO A 101 9.66 -7.74 10.85
CA PRO A 101 10.51 -8.52 9.94
C PRO A 101 11.99 -8.10 9.92
N TRP A 102 12.29 -6.89 10.36
CA TRP A 102 13.66 -6.38 10.43
C TRP A 102 14.44 -6.80 11.69
N ALA A 103 13.75 -7.38 12.66
CA ALA A 103 14.35 -7.91 13.88
C ALA A 103 14.82 -9.36 13.67
N SER A 104 15.88 -9.74 14.39
CA SER A 104 16.30 -11.14 14.43
C SER A 104 15.20 -12.03 15.00
N GLY A 105 14.87 -13.12 14.31
CA GLY A 105 13.80 -14.05 14.71
C GLY A 105 12.37 -13.51 14.46
N GLY A 106 12.23 -12.38 13.79
CA GLY A 106 10.93 -11.88 13.32
C GLY A 106 10.33 -12.73 12.19
N PRO A 107 9.07 -12.48 11.81
CA PRO A 107 8.44 -13.12 10.65
C PRO A 107 9.20 -12.77 9.36
N SER A 108 9.08 -13.58 8.32
CA SER A 108 9.57 -13.20 7.00
C SER A 108 8.79 -12.02 6.43
N HIS A 109 9.38 -11.29 5.46
CA HIS A 109 8.67 -10.23 4.77
C HIS A 109 7.44 -10.75 4.02
N LEU A 110 7.49 -11.99 3.53
CA LEU A 110 6.37 -12.66 2.87
C LEU A 110 5.25 -13.00 3.87
N GLU A 111 5.56 -13.53 5.05
CA GLU A 111 4.56 -13.80 6.10
C GLU A 111 3.90 -12.49 6.57
N ARG A 112 4.69 -11.44 6.79
CA ARG A 112 4.17 -10.11 7.11
C ARG A 112 3.24 -9.59 6.02
N ALA A 113 3.59 -9.76 4.76
CA ALA A 113 2.79 -9.32 3.62
C ALA A 113 1.42 -10.03 3.57
N ALA A 114 1.39 -11.34 3.82
CA ALA A 114 0.14 -12.10 3.93
C ALA A 114 -0.72 -11.59 5.10
N GLY A 115 -0.12 -11.34 6.25
CA GLY A 115 -0.81 -10.75 7.40
C GLY A 115 -1.35 -9.35 7.12
N PHE A 116 -0.59 -8.51 6.39
CA PHE A 116 -1.02 -7.17 5.99
C PHE A 116 -2.25 -7.23 5.05
N LEU A 117 -2.24 -8.14 4.08
CA LEU A 117 -3.38 -8.39 3.18
C LEU A 117 -4.62 -8.76 3.99
N LEU A 118 -4.54 -9.75 4.88
CA LEU A 118 -5.65 -10.19 5.74
C LEU A 118 -6.18 -9.06 6.64
N PHE A 119 -5.29 -8.28 7.24
CA PHE A 119 -5.72 -7.18 8.12
C PHE A 119 -6.38 -6.05 7.31
N THR A 120 -6.00 -5.86 6.05
CA THR A 120 -6.64 -4.89 5.16
C THR A 120 -8.11 -5.22 4.91
N GLU A 121 -8.49 -6.50 4.87
CA GLU A 121 -9.90 -6.90 4.74
C GLU A 121 -10.75 -6.42 5.93
N LEU A 122 -10.15 -6.32 7.12
CA LEU A 122 -10.78 -5.77 8.30
C LEU A 122 -10.83 -4.23 8.27
N GLU A 123 -9.62 -3.57 8.21
CA GLU A 123 -9.52 -2.12 8.32
C GLU A 123 -8.19 -1.60 7.75
N PRO A 124 -8.20 -0.88 6.60
CA PRO A 124 -6.99 -0.39 5.96
C PRO A 124 -6.41 0.90 6.54
N SER A 125 -7.22 1.73 7.23
CA SER A 125 -6.78 3.09 7.62
C SER A 125 -5.65 3.05 8.66
N VAL A 126 -5.73 2.16 9.65
CA VAL A 126 -4.70 2.01 10.70
C VAL A 126 -3.40 1.45 10.14
N LEU A 127 -3.44 0.83 8.95
CA LEU A 127 -2.26 0.28 8.30
C LEU A 127 -1.34 1.36 7.69
N CYS A 128 -1.77 2.61 7.61
CA CYS A 128 -0.91 3.71 7.15
C CYS A 128 0.33 3.90 8.06
N PRO A 129 0.22 4.17 9.38
CA PRO A 129 1.38 4.22 10.28
C PRO A 129 2.10 2.86 10.41
N VAL A 130 1.40 1.75 10.30
CA VAL A 130 1.98 0.39 10.32
C VAL A 130 2.91 0.19 9.12
N SER A 131 2.48 0.55 7.91
CA SER A 131 3.27 0.51 6.68
C SER A 131 4.51 1.40 6.77
N MET A 132 4.35 2.64 7.23
CA MET A 132 5.47 3.56 7.38
C MET A 132 6.48 3.07 8.42
N SER A 133 6.02 2.46 9.53
CA SER A 133 6.89 1.86 10.55
C SER A 133 7.64 0.62 10.04
N TYR A 134 7.05 -0.14 9.11
CA TYR A 134 7.76 -1.20 8.39
C TYR A 134 8.82 -0.64 7.45
N ALA A 135 8.43 0.30 6.62
CA ALA A 135 9.19 0.75 5.48
C ALA A 135 10.40 1.65 5.85
N VAL A 136 10.37 2.29 7.02
CA VAL A 136 11.42 3.26 7.44
C VAL A 136 12.76 2.61 7.76
N THR A 137 12.77 1.35 8.17
CA THR A 137 13.96 0.70 8.75
C THR A 137 15.19 0.74 7.82
N PRO A 138 15.10 0.40 6.52
CA PRO A 138 16.26 0.49 5.63
C PRO A 138 16.80 1.93 5.49
N ALA A 139 15.90 2.92 5.43
CA ALA A 139 16.30 4.33 5.37
C ALA A 139 16.98 4.77 6.66
N LEU A 140 16.44 4.38 7.82
CA LEU A 140 16.94 4.81 9.13
C LEU A 140 18.34 4.21 9.45
N ARG A 141 18.68 3.05 8.88
CA ARG A 141 20.02 2.43 9.02
C ARG A 141 21.16 3.35 8.56
N ALA A 142 20.88 4.32 7.67
CA ALA A 142 21.86 5.32 7.24
C ALA A 142 22.29 6.29 8.36
N ASN A 143 21.56 6.32 9.50
CA ASN A 143 21.99 6.99 10.73
C ASN A 143 22.01 5.97 11.88
N ALA A 144 23.18 5.44 12.17
CA ALA A 144 23.35 4.36 13.14
C ALA A 144 22.93 4.73 14.58
N ALA A 145 23.03 6.00 14.96
CA ALA A 145 22.64 6.45 16.30
C ALA A 145 21.12 6.49 16.45
N LEU A 146 20.42 7.03 15.47
CA LEU A 146 18.95 7.01 15.42
C LEU A 146 18.42 5.59 15.32
N PHE A 147 19.05 4.74 14.48
CA PHE A 147 18.64 3.34 14.36
C PHE A 147 18.81 2.58 15.68
N ARG A 148 19.87 2.81 16.45
CA ARG A 148 20.02 2.21 17.79
C ARG A 148 18.92 2.65 18.76
N ALA A 149 18.49 3.93 18.68
CA ALA A 149 17.47 4.47 19.59
C ALA A 149 16.06 4.00 19.24
N PHE A 150 15.71 3.95 17.95
CA PHE A 150 14.34 3.70 17.47
C PHE A 150 14.13 2.28 16.93
N GLY A 151 15.13 1.65 16.31
CA GLY A 151 15.00 0.36 15.64
C GLY A 151 14.38 -0.75 16.49
N PRO A 152 14.85 -1.00 17.72
CA PRO A 152 14.26 -2.01 18.61
C PRO A 152 12.78 -1.73 18.93
N LYS A 153 12.42 -0.45 19.07
CA LYS A 153 11.05 -0.02 19.38
C LYS A 153 10.12 -0.07 18.16
N LEU A 154 10.66 0.16 16.97
CA LEU A 154 9.95 -0.03 15.70
C LEU A 154 9.67 -1.50 15.39
N ALA A 155 10.44 -2.42 15.97
CA ALA A 155 10.23 -3.86 15.81
C ALA A 155 9.45 -4.50 16.97
N ALA A 156 9.14 -3.75 18.03
CA ALA A 156 8.44 -4.26 19.20
C ALA A 156 6.97 -4.59 18.90
N THR A 157 6.48 -5.76 19.29
CA THR A 157 5.10 -6.21 19.04
C THR A 157 4.04 -5.59 19.98
N ALA A 158 4.44 -4.61 20.79
CA ALA A 158 3.54 -3.81 21.61
C ALA A 158 3.08 -2.55 20.85
N TYR A 159 1.96 -1.99 21.26
CA TYR A 159 1.53 -0.66 20.83
C TYR A 159 1.52 0.27 22.03
N ASP A 160 2.20 1.40 21.93
CA ASP A 160 2.30 2.39 23.00
C ASP A 160 1.79 3.76 22.51
N PRO A 161 0.50 4.11 22.76
CA PRO A 161 -0.09 5.36 22.27
C PRO A 161 0.31 6.59 23.07
N ARG A 162 1.06 6.47 24.17
CA ARG A 162 1.38 7.59 25.06
C ARG A 162 2.19 8.67 24.34
N PHE A 163 1.86 9.91 24.59
CA PHE A 163 2.59 11.07 24.09
C PHE A 163 3.73 11.42 25.07
N VAL A 164 4.82 10.67 24.99
CA VAL A 164 6.01 10.78 25.85
C VAL A 164 7.29 10.54 25.03
N PRO A 165 8.47 10.97 25.51
CA PRO A 165 9.75 10.69 24.84
C PRO A 165 9.95 9.20 24.55
N VAL A 166 10.62 8.90 23.43
CA VAL A 166 10.86 7.51 22.98
C VAL A 166 11.59 6.66 24.02
N THR A 167 12.40 7.27 24.89
CA THR A 167 13.10 6.60 25.98
C THR A 167 12.15 5.97 27.01
N GLN A 168 10.95 6.52 27.16
CA GLN A 168 9.91 6.08 28.08
C GLN A 168 8.85 5.16 27.43
N LYS A 169 8.96 4.89 26.14
CA LYS A 169 8.01 4.07 25.38
C LYS A 169 8.50 2.61 25.26
N SER A 170 7.54 1.70 25.19
CA SER A 170 7.79 0.28 24.90
C SER A 170 7.90 0.01 23.39
N ALA A 171 7.24 0.80 22.55
CA ALA A 171 7.23 0.70 21.10
C ALA A 171 7.16 2.09 20.47
N ALA A 172 7.51 2.18 19.19
CA ALA A 172 7.45 3.41 18.42
C ALA A 172 6.83 3.18 17.05
N THR A 173 6.20 4.23 16.52
CA THR A 173 5.64 4.27 15.16
C THR A 173 6.26 5.41 14.36
N MET A 174 6.25 5.27 13.03
CA MET A 174 6.80 6.27 12.11
C MET A 174 5.74 6.80 11.17
N GLY A 175 5.89 8.07 10.84
CA GLY A 175 5.17 8.75 9.77
C GLY A 175 6.11 9.28 8.69
N MET A 176 5.55 9.97 7.70
CA MET A 176 6.29 10.57 6.60
C MET A 176 5.60 11.85 6.12
N GLY A 177 6.41 12.86 5.75
CA GLY A 177 5.95 14.11 5.15
C GLY A 177 6.82 14.53 3.99
N MET A 178 6.47 14.14 2.75
CA MET A 178 7.21 14.52 1.55
C MET A 178 6.58 15.69 0.81
N THR A 179 5.27 15.65 0.64
CA THR A 179 4.47 16.56 -0.20
C THR A 179 4.35 17.93 0.43
N GLU A 180 4.51 18.96 -0.40
CA GLU A 180 4.21 20.35 -0.07
C GLU A 180 3.04 20.87 -0.95
N LYS A 181 2.52 22.08 -0.66
CA LYS A 181 1.34 22.62 -1.38
C LYS A 181 1.55 22.71 -2.89
N GLN A 182 2.76 23.03 -3.34
CA GLN A 182 3.12 23.22 -4.75
C GLN A 182 3.40 21.90 -5.49
N GLY A 183 3.61 20.77 -4.80
CA GLY A 183 3.87 19.50 -5.48
C GLY A 183 4.07 18.30 -4.55
N GLY A 184 3.67 17.14 -5.06
CA GLY A 184 3.86 15.84 -4.39
C GLY A 184 4.67 14.86 -5.21
N SER A 185 4.46 14.82 -6.54
CA SER A 185 5.24 13.98 -7.45
C SER A 185 6.60 14.61 -7.77
N ASP A 186 6.65 15.93 -7.97
CA ASP A 186 7.87 16.69 -8.11
C ASP A 186 8.33 17.27 -6.77
N VAL A 187 8.91 16.39 -5.94
CA VAL A 187 9.45 16.80 -4.62
C VAL A 187 10.69 17.68 -4.71
N ARG A 188 11.31 17.83 -5.89
CA ARG A 188 12.44 18.73 -6.08
C ARG A 188 12.04 20.21 -5.97
N SER A 189 10.77 20.50 -6.20
CA SER A 189 10.17 21.82 -6.01
C SER A 189 9.90 22.17 -4.54
N ASN A 190 10.21 21.29 -3.58
CA ASN A 190 10.03 21.53 -2.16
C ASN A 190 10.81 22.78 -1.69
N THR A 191 10.15 23.60 -0.88
CA THR A 191 10.66 24.87 -0.35
C THR A 191 10.98 24.85 1.14
N THR A 192 10.64 23.78 1.85
CA THR A 192 11.07 23.58 3.26
C THR A 192 12.59 23.62 3.32
N ARG A 193 13.14 24.40 4.27
CA ARG A 193 14.57 24.63 4.47
C ARG A 193 15.05 23.94 5.73
N ALA A 194 16.32 23.56 5.71
CA ALA A 194 17.05 23.01 6.83
C ALA A 194 18.35 23.78 7.03
N GLU A 195 18.51 24.42 8.18
CA GLU A 195 19.73 25.16 8.58
C GLU A 195 20.44 24.38 9.67
N PHE A 196 21.75 24.14 9.49
CA PHE A 196 22.56 23.44 10.49
C PHE A 196 22.50 24.17 11.85
N ASP A 197 22.19 23.45 12.91
CA ASP A 197 22.09 23.98 14.27
C ASP A 197 23.27 23.52 15.11
N ARG A 198 23.40 22.19 15.31
CA ARG A 198 24.45 21.63 16.18
C ARG A 198 24.73 20.15 15.88
N ALA A 199 25.85 19.67 16.40
CA ALA A 199 26.11 18.23 16.50
C ALA A 199 25.55 17.68 17.83
N THR A 200 24.96 16.48 17.77
CA THR A 200 24.35 15.78 18.92
C THR A 200 24.75 14.31 18.91
N PRO A 201 24.44 13.53 19.97
CA PRO A 201 24.61 12.07 19.95
C PRO A 201 23.84 11.35 18.82
N TRP A 202 22.77 11.95 18.28
CA TRP A 202 22.01 11.43 17.13
C TRP A 202 22.57 11.89 15.78
N GLY A 203 23.65 12.67 15.78
CA GLY A 203 24.28 13.21 14.58
C GLY A 203 24.02 14.70 14.38
N ARG A 204 24.01 15.12 13.11
CA ARG A 204 23.84 16.53 12.72
C ARG A 204 22.38 16.93 12.82
N ALA A 205 22.08 17.90 13.70
CA ALA A 205 20.76 18.48 13.90
C ALA A 205 20.62 19.78 13.11
N TYR A 206 19.43 19.99 12.55
CA TYR A 206 19.07 21.13 11.72
C TYR A 206 17.75 21.76 12.20
N ARG A 207 17.63 23.07 12.07
CA ARG A 207 16.37 23.78 12.25
C ARG A 207 15.59 23.79 10.94
N LEU A 208 14.31 23.38 11.00
CA LEU A 208 13.45 23.28 9.85
C LEU A 208 12.47 24.46 9.80
N THR A 209 12.34 25.06 8.60
CA THR A 209 11.36 26.11 8.31
C THR A 209 10.61 25.77 7.04
N GLY A 210 9.28 25.75 7.08
CA GLY A 210 8.45 25.45 5.92
C GLY A 210 7.16 24.74 6.29
N HIS A 211 6.66 23.86 5.40
CA HIS A 211 5.38 23.18 5.61
C HIS A 211 5.34 21.82 4.92
N LYS A 212 4.40 20.95 5.36
CA LYS A 212 4.02 19.74 4.63
C LYS A 212 2.50 19.70 4.44
N TRP A 213 2.09 19.32 3.21
CA TRP A 213 0.69 19.33 2.79
C TRP A 213 -0.05 18.04 3.08
N PHE A 214 0.67 16.90 3.05
CA PHE A 214 0.23 15.60 3.54
C PHE A 214 1.28 15.08 4.52
N PHE A 215 0.97 15.19 5.80
CA PHE A 215 1.79 14.71 6.91
C PHE A 215 0.98 13.63 7.61
N SER A 216 1.26 12.38 7.24
CA SER A 216 0.44 11.25 7.64
C SER A 216 0.75 10.81 9.06
N ALA A 217 -0.31 10.42 9.78
CA ALA A 217 -0.27 9.91 11.15
C ALA A 217 0.52 10.82 12.12
N PRO A 218 0.09 12.07 12.34
CA PRO A 218 0.85 13.10 13.06
C PRO A 218 1.14 12.76 14.53
N MET A 219 0.51 11.72 15.09
CA MET A 219 0.80 11.20 16.42
C MET A 219 1.84 10.09 16.46
N CYS A 220 2.43 9.70 15.32
CA CYS A 220 3.63 8.85 15.30
C CYS A 220 4.78 9.49 16.07
N ASP A 221 5.71 8.66 16.54
CA ASP A 221 6.83 9.09 17.39
C ASP A 221 7.89 9.89 16.64
N ALA A 222 8.01 9.64 15.31
CA ALA A 222 8.90 10.39 14.44
C ALA A 222 8.47 10.30 12.97
N PHE A 223 9.11 11.11 12.12
CA PHE A 223 8.77 11.25 10.70
C PHE A 223 10.04 11.36 9.86
N LEU A 224 10.00 10.83 8.62
CA LEU A 224 10.96 11.23 7.59
C LEU A 224 10.37 12.37 6.77
N VAL A 225 11.16 13.43 6.59
CA VAL A 225 10.79 14.59 5.77
C VAL A 225 11.92 15.00 4.84
N LEU A 226 11.58 15.70 3.75
CA LEU A 226 12.55 16.30 2.85
C LEU A 226 12.63 17.81 3.08
N ALA A 227 13.86 18.35 3.12
CA ALA A 227 14.12 19.78 3.19
C ALA A 227 15.41 20.17 2.42
N GLN A 228 15.45 21.39 1.91
CA GLN A 228 16.61 21.96 1.23
C GLN A 228 17.66 22.39 2.26
N VAL A 229 18.90 21.93 2.08
CA VAL A 229 20.06 22.41 2.83
C VAL A 229 20.80 23.46 2.03
N GLY A 230 21.11 24.61 2.63
CA GLY A 230 21.78 25.73 1.96
C GLY A 230 20.86 26.88 1.59
N GLN A 231 21.35 27.89 0.85
CA GLN A 231 20.57 29.06 0.48
C GLN A 231 19.37 28.68 -0.40
N ALA A 232 18.21 29.30 -0.10
CA ALA A 232 17.01 29.11 -0.91
C ALA A 232 17.27 29.41 -2.39
N PRO A 233 16.66 28.67 -3.32
CA PRO A 233 16.57 29.14 -4.70
C PRO A 233 15.91 30.52 -4.67
N SER A 234 16.57 31.51 -5.27
CA SER A 234 16.00 32.85 -5.51
C SER A 234 14.65 32.66 -6.20
N THR A 235 13.66 33.41 -5.74
CA THR A 235 12.25 33.41 -6.15
C THR A 235 12.04 33.14 -7.65
N PRO A 236 11.03 32.34 -8.06
CA PRO A 236 10.75 32.02 -9.47
C PRO A 236 10.40 33.23 -10.38
N ALA A 237 10.28 34.41 -9.83
CA ALA A 237 9.90 35.62 -10.60
C ALA A 237 10.97 36.15 -11.56
N ALA A 238 12.20 35.65 -11.56
CA ALA A 238 13.29 36.16 -12.39
C ALA A 238 13.70 35.27 -13.58
N SER A 239 13.11 34.08 -13.76
CA SER A 239 13.48 33.15 -14.85
C SER A 239 12.53 33.14 -16.06
N ALA A 240 11.47 33.96 -16.05
CA ALA A 240 10.48 33.97 -17.14
C ALA A 240 10.88 34.86 -18.35
N GLN A 241 12.08 35.43 -18.39
CA GLN A 241 12.53 36.32 -19.50
C GLN A 241 13.92 35.96 -20.02
N ARG A 242 14.21 34.70 -20.31
CA ARG A 242 15.25 34.38 -21.31
C ARG A 242 14.77 33.17 -22.11
N GLY A 243 14.18 33.48 -23.26
CA GLY A 243 14.01 32.51 -24.32
C GLY A 243 15.38 32.12 -24.86
N ASP A 244 15.76 30.87 -24.60
CA ASP A 244 16.76 30.18 -25.40
C ASP A 244 16.24 28.76 -25.62
N ALA A 245 15.70 28.58 -26.82
CA ALA A 245 15.50 27.29 -27.41
C ALA A 245 16.88 26.75 -27.80
N ALA A 246 17.43 25.86 -26.98
CA ALA A 246 18.40 24.83 -27.38
C ALA A 246 18.97 24.15 -26.11
N GLY A 247 18.75 22.87 -26.00
CA GLY A 247 19.44 22.02 -25.03
C GLY A 247 18.68 21.86 -23.72
N LEU A 248 17.96 20.73 -23.59
CA LEU A 248 17.54 20.17 -22.32
C LEU A 248 18.78 19.83 -21.47
N GLY A 249 19.48 20.84 -21.03
CA GLY A 249 20.42 20.77 -19.94
C GLY A 249 19.62 20.51 -18.68
N ARG A 250 19.61 19.26 -18.18
CA ARG A 250 19.15 18.92 -16.83
C ARG A 250 19.75 19.95 -15.87
N PRO A 251 18.92 20.62 -15.01
CA PRO A 251 19.48 21.26 -13.83
C PRO A 251 20.22 20.16 -13.09
N SER A 252 21.46 20.40 -12.73
CA SER A 252 22.24 19.48 -11.92
C SER A 252 21.42 19.18 -10.67
N ALA A 253 21.06 17.93 -10.61
CA ALA A 253 20.33 17.22 -9.59
C ALA A 253 20.34 17.80 -8.18
N ASP A 254 19.27 17.53 -7.46
CA ASP A 254 19.14 17.30 -6.01
C ASP A 254 20.10 18.07 -5.06
N ALA A 255 20.85 19.04 -5.54
CA ALA A 255 21.78 19.84 -4.76
C ALA A 255 21.00 20.57 -3.68
N GLY A 256 21.14 20.10 -2.43
CA GLY A 256 20.48 20.66 -1.27
C GLY A 256 19.32 19.87 -0.69
N LEU A 257 18.52 19.11 -1.48
CA LEU A 257 17.38 18.35 -0.95
C LEU A 257 17.87 17.11 -0.18
N SER A 258 17.64 17.10 1.13
CA SER A 258 18.15 16.12 2.09
C SER A 258 17.02 15.48 2.89
N CYS A 259 17.26 14.29 3.44
CA CYS A 259 16.29 13.56 4.25
C CYS A 259 16.56 13.80 5.75
N PHE A 260 15.51 14.12 6.48
CA PHE A 260 15.58 14.41 7.92
C PHE A 260 14.64 13.52 8.70
N PHE A 261 15.15 13.01 9.82
CA PHE A 261 14.36 12.38 10.87
C PHE A 261 13.88 13.48 11.83
N VAL A 262 12.57 13.61 11.96
CA VAL A 262 11.91 14.63 12.80
C VAL A 262 11.09 13.92 13.87
N PRO A 263 11.60 13.78 15.10
CA PRO A 263 10.86 13.16 16.19
C PRO A 263 9.85 14.12 16.82
N ARG A 264 8.85 13.56 17.51
CA ARG A 264 7.89 14.36 18.31
C ARG A 264 8.52 14.91 19.59
N PHE A 265 9.53 14.25 20.11
CA PHE A 265 10.30 14.69 21.28
C PHE A 265 11.78 14.79 20.93
N LEU A 266 12.43 15.83 21.37
CA LEU A 266 13.85 16.05 21.20
C LEU A 266 14.69 15.10 22.08
N ASP A 267 15.97 15.11 21.92
CA ASP A 267 16.94 14.30 22.66
C ASP A 267 17.01 14.67 24.17
N ASP A 268 16.63 15.89 24.52
CA ASP A 268 16.48 16.37 25.91
C ASP A 268 15.10 16.06 26.52
N GLY A 269 14.20 15.44 25.78
CA GLY A 269 12.84 15.08 26.20
C GLY A 269 11.80 16.20 26.07
N SER A 270 12.17 17.36 25.56
CA SER A 270 11.21 18.44 25.24
C SER A 270 10.41 18.12 23.98
N VAL A 271 9.21 18.69 23.84
CA VAL A 271 8.36 18.54 22.66
C VAL A 271 8.98 19.28 21.48
N ASN A 272 9.12 18.60 20.33
CA ASN A 272 9.49 19.23 19.08
C ASN A 272 8.27 19.97 18.51
N PRO A 273 8.31 21.29 18.30
CA PRO A 273 7.12 22.13 18.04
C PRO A 273 6.58 22.03 16.61
N ILE A 274 6.25 20.81 16.18
CA ILE A 274 5.57 20.56 14.90
C ILE A 274 4.13 21.09 15.02
N ARG A 275 3.79 22.13 14.24
CA ARG A 275 2.49 22.79 14.32
C ARG A 275 1.49 22.17 13.37
N ILE A 276 0.50 21.46 13.89
CA ILE A 276 -0.58 20.88 13.11
C ILE A 276 -1.61 21.97 12.81
N GLN A 277 -1.89 22.21 11.52
CA GLN A 277 -2.82 23.26 11.09
C GLN A 277 -4.27 22.75 11.02
N ARG A 278 -4.46 21.58 10.42
CA ARG A 278 -5.75 20.88 10.32
C ARG A 278 -5.56 19.42 9.92
N LEU A 279 -6.59 18.62 10.11
CA LEU A 279 -6.72 17.30 9.50
C LEU A 279 -7.42 17.41 8.15
N LYS A 280 -7.09 16.49 7.23
CA LYS A 280 -7.74 16.39 5.92
C LYS A 280 -9.10 15.73 6.06
N ASP A 281 -10.13 16.34 5.47
CA ASP A 281 -11.39 15.68 5.17
C ASP A 281 -11.20 14.85 3.89
N LYS A 282 -11.36 13.53 3.98
CA LYS A 282 -10.98 12.58 2.94
C LYS A 282 -12.19 11.74 2.52
N LEU A 283 -12.18 11.27 1.27
CA LEU A 283 -13.18 10.35 0.73
C LEU A 283 -13.27 9.04 1.53
N GLY A 284 -12.12 8.48 1.89
CA GLY A 284 -11.95 7.26 2.68
C GLY A 284 -10.79 7.40 3.64
N ASN A 285 -10.33 6.27 4.22
CA ASN A 285 -9.24 6.26 5.19
C ASN A 285 -9.54 7.13 6.44
N HIS A 286 -10.80 7.06 6.88
CA HIS A 286 -11.31 7.98 7.89
C HIS A 286 -10.69 7.77 9.28
N ALA A 287 -10.36 6.53 9.64
CA ALA A 287 -9.73 6.24 10.92
C ALA A 287 -8.28 6.74 11.02
N ASN A 288 -7.61 7.04 9.88
CA ASN A 288 -6.26 7.58 9.86
C ASN A 288 -6.29 9.12 9.85
N ALA A 289 -5.50 9.75 10.70
CA ALA A 289 -5.26 11.19 10.66
C ALA A 289 -4.23 11.51 9.57
N SER A 290 -4.60 12.36 8.62
CA SER A 290 -3.69 12.98 7.64
C SER A 290 -3.74 14.48 7.85
N SER A 291 -2.59 15.12 8.11
CA SER A 291 -2.54 16.50 8.54
C SER A 291 -1.77 17.42 7.59
N GLU A 292 -1.98 18.72 7.78
CA GLU A 292 -1.13 19.78 7.29
C GLU A 292 -0.30 20.30 8.45
N VAL A 293 1.01 20.44 8.26
CA VAL A 293 1.89 20.92 9.31
C VAL A 293 2.77 22.06 8.84
N GLU A 294 3.18 22.92 9.80
CA GLU A 294 4.16 23.97 9.61
C GLU A 294 5.34 23.80 10.57
N PHE A 295 6.53 24.14 10.08
CA PHE A 295 7.79 24.20 10.78
C PHE A 295 8.22 25.65 10.88
N GLY A 296 8.26 26.18 12.08
CA GLY A 296 8.46 27.63 12.32
C GLY A 296 9.93 28.06 12.49
N GLY A 297 10.89 27.20 12.13
CA GLY A 297 12.31 27.48 12.39
C GLY A 297 12.80 27.02 13.76
N ASP A 298 11.91 26.56 14.59
CA ASP A 298 12.16 25.99 15.92
C ASP A 298 12.03 24.46 15.96
N VAL A 299 11.53 23.85 14.85
CA VAL A 299 11.46 22.39 14.69
C VAL A 299 12.87 21.83 14.39
N THR A 300 13.29 20.83 15.14
CA THR A 300 14.58 20.17 14.93
C THR A 300 14.41 18.85 14.18
N GLY A 301 15.25 18.63 13.16
CA GLY A 301 15.38 17.38 12.43
C GLY A 301 16.84 16.92 12.36
N TRP A 302 17.07 15.62 12.35
CA TRP A 302 18.40 15.02 12.23
C TRP A 302 18.61 14.46 10.82
N LEU A 303 19.77 14.74 10.24
CA LEU A 303 20.13 14.24 8.91
C LEU A 303 20.16 12.71 8.87
N VAL A 304 19.52 12.14 7.85
CA VAL A 304 19.55 10.69 7.54
C VAL A 304 20.18 10.51 6.16
N GLY A 305 21.32 9.83 6.13
CA GLY A 305 22.14 9.73 4.93
C GLY A 305 22.96 11.01 4.67
N ASP A 306 23.26 11.29 3.40
CA ASP A 306 24.09 12.41 2.98
C ASP A 306 23.25 13.62 2.58
N GLU A 307 23.83 14.83 2.76
CA GLU A 307 23.24 16.06 2.22
C GLU A 307 23.12 15.98 0.70
N GLY A 308 22.03 16.53 0.14
CA GLY A 308 21.75 16.49 -1.29
C GLY A 308 21.30 15.12 -1.82
N ARG A 309 21.23 14.09 -0.97
CA ARG A 309 20.81 12.72 -1.33
C ARG A 309 19.46 12.33 -0.75
N GLY A 310 18.64 13.31 -0.38
CA GLY A 310 17.36 13.07 0.31
C GLY A 310 16.36 12.25 -0.49
N VAL A 311 16.24 12.47 -1.81
CA VAL A 311 15.29 11.73 -2.65
C VAL A 311 15.64 10.24 -2.74
N PRO A 312 16.86 9.83 -3.13
CA PRO A 312 17.24 8.42 -3.07
C PRO A 312 17.04 7.81 -1.69
N GLN A 313 17.38 8.53 -0.63
CA GLN A 313 17.27 8.07 0.75
C GLN A 313 15.82 7.76 1.15
N ILE A 314 14.87 8.66 0.89
CA ILE A 314 13.46 8.46 1.26
C ILE A 314 12.76 7.45 0.34
N LEU A 315 13.23 7.28 -0.89
CA LEU A 315 12.68 6.30 -1.82
C LEU A 315 12.99 4.85 -1.43
N THR A 316 13.98 4.60 -0.56
CA THR A 316 14.17 3.27 0.03
C THR A 316 12.96 2.87 0.89
N MET A 317 12.38 3.83 1.61
CA MET A 317 11.10 3.66 2.31
C MET A 317 9.94 3.54 1.30
N GLY A 318 9.90 4.42 0.28
CA GLY A 318 8.84 4.44 -0.71
C GLY A 318 8.69 3.14 -1.52
N ALA A 319 9.76 2.39 -1.74
CA ALA A 319 9.67 1.09 -2.41
C ALA A 319 8.87 0.05 -1.61
N LEU A 320 8.97 0.10 -0.28
CA LEU A 320 8.26 -0.82 0.61
C LEU A 320 6.81 -0.40 0.84
N THR A 321 6.52 0.90 0.95
CA THR A 321 5.14 1.38 1.04
C THR A 321 4.36 1.13 -0.26
N ARG A 322 5.03 1.05 -1.42
CA ARG A 322 4.42 0.64 -2.69
C ARG A 322 3.99 -0.83 -2.71
N LEU A 323 4.76 -1.73 -2.09
CA LEU A 323 4.32 -3.10 -1.83
C LEU A 323 3.03 -3.09 -1.03
N ASP A 324 2.97 -2.31 0.05
CA ASP A 324 1.80 -2.24 0.92
C ASP A 324 0.57 -1.64 0.22
N CYS A 325 0.75 -0.71 -0.74
CA CYS A 325 -0.34 -0.27 -1.62
C CYS A 325 -0.91 -1.42 -2.46
N ALA A 326 -0.06 -2.28 -3.01
CA ALA A 326 -0.48 -3.44 -3.80
C ALA A 326 -1.19 -4.48 -2.93
N LEU A 327 -0.62 -4.81 -1.77
CA LEU A 327 -1.20 -5.73 -0.78
C LEU A 327 -2.54 -5.22 -0.24
N GLY A 328 -2.59 -3.94 0.15
CA GLY A 328 -3.81 -3.31 0.65
C GLY A 328 -4.93 -3.30 -0.39
N THR A 329 -4.60 -3.07 -1.67
CA THR A 329 -5.61 -3.15 -2.73
C THR A 329 -6.05 -4.59 -2.97
N ALA A 330 -5.14 -5.56 -3.00
CA ALA A 330 -5.48 -6.98 -3.17
C ALA A 330 -6.37 -7.48 -2.01
N GLY A 331 -6.08 -7.10 -0.77
CA GLY A 331 -6.93 -7.41 0.39
C GLY A 331 -8.32 -6.81 0.29
N LEU A 332 -8.43 -5.54 -0.12
CA LEU A 332 -9.75 -4.92 -0.35
C LEU A 332 -10.51 -5.56 -1.51
N MET A 333 -9.82 -6.00 -2.58
CA MET A 333 -10.45 -6.75 -3.67
C MET A 333 -10.99 -8.09 -3.16
N ARG A 334 -10.23 -8.79 -2.31
CA ARG A 334 -10.68 -10.05 -1.68
C ARG A 334 -11.90 -9.81 -0.79
N ALA A 335 -11.86 -8.78 0.07
CA ALA A 335 -13.01 -8.42 0.92
C ALA A 335 -14.27 -8.12 0.10
N ALA A 336 -14.15 -7.32 -0.95
CA ALA A 336 -15.26 -6.98 -1.84
C ALA A 336 -15.86 -8.23 -2.52
N LEU A 337 -14.99 -9.10 -3.05
CA LEU A 337 -15.40 -10.36 -3.68
C LEU A 337 -16.07 -11.29 -2.66
N SER A 338 -15.54 -11.44 -1.45
CA SER A 338 -16.12 -12.29 -0.40
C SER A 338 -17.52 -11.83 -0.01
N LEU A 339 -17.74 -10.52 0.12
CA LEU A 339 -19.07 -9.95 0.38
C LEU A 339 -20.03 -10.21 -0.77
N ALA A 340 -19.60 -10.05 -2.02
CA ALA A 340 -20.42 -10.31 -3.20
C ALA A 340 -20.79 -11.80 -3.29
N LEU A 341 -19.83 -12.70 -3.11
CA LEU A 341 -20.06 -14.16 -3.11
C LEU A 341 -21.01 -14.57 -1.99
N HIS A 342 -20.82 -14.06 -0.77
CA HIS A 342 -21.68 -14.35 0.37
C HIS A 342 -23.12 -13.88 0.10
N HIS A 343 -23.29 -12.62 -0.27
CA HIS A 343 -24.60 -12.04 -0.54
C HIS A 343 -25.35 -12.81 -1.63
N THR A 344 -24.71 -13.05 -2.77
CA THR A 344 -25.35 -13.69 -3.93
C THR A 344 -25.69 -15.16 -3.70
N ARG A 345 -25.04 -15.84 -2.78
CA ARG A 345 -25.37 -17.23 -2.37
C ARG A 345 -26.60 -17.32 -1.48
N GLU A 346 -26.95 -16.26 -0.76
CA GLU A 346 -28.11 -16.24 0.13
C GLU A 346 -29.30 -15.51 -0.49
N ARG A 347 -29.07 -14.44 -1.24
CA ARG A 347 -30.11 -13.61 -1.85
C ARG A 347 -30.79 -14.32 -3.01
N MET A 348 -32.10 -14.37 -2.99
CA MET A 348 -32.94 -14.92 -4.06
C MET A 348 -33.56 -13.81 -4.92
N ALA A 349 -33.61 -14.03 -6.23
CA ALA A 349 -34.37 -13.24 -7.20
C ALA A 349 -34.80 -14.12 -8.37
N PHE A 350 -35.95 -13.85 -8.95
CA PHE A 350 -36.49 -14.59 -10.09
C PHE A 350 -36.55 -16.12 -9.84
N GLY A 351 -36.89 -16.51 -8.62
CA GLY A 351 -37.09 -17.92 -8.23
C GLY A 351 -35.84 -18.74 -7.95
N ARG A 352 -34.62 -18.13 -7.97
CA ARG A 352 -33.36 -18.82 -7.65
C ARG A 352 -32.38 -17.87 -6.98
N ARG A 353 -31.30 -18.42 -6.41
CA ARG A 353 -30.23 -17.62 -5.82
C ARG A 353 -29.53 -16.79 -6.90
N LEU A 354 -29.05 -15.60 -6.53
CA LEU A 354 -28.31 -14.74 -7.47
C LEU A 354 -27.07 -15.45 -8.02
N ALA A 355 -26.33 -16.16 -7.16
CA ALA A 355 -25.15 -16.95 -7.55
C ALA A 355 -25.45 -18.11 -8.54
N GLU A 356 -26.70 -18.46 -8.75
CA GLU A 356 -27.13 -19.49 -9.73
C GLU A 356 -27.52 -18.88 -11.07
N GLN A 357 -27.64 -17.55 -11.15
CA GLN A 357 -27.99 -16.85 -12.40
C GLN A 357 -26.77 -16.83 -13.34
N PRO A 358 -26.93 -17.19 -14.63
CA PRO A 358 -25.79 -17.30 -15.54
C PRO A 358 -24.95 -16.03 -15.67
N LEU A 359 -25.57 -14.85 -15.74
CA LEU A 359 -24.86 -13.57 -15.83
C LEU A 359 -24.11 -13.28 -14.53
N MET A 360 -24.75 -13.48 -13.37
CA MET A 360 -24.08 -13.26 -12.07
C MET A 360 -22.88 -14.20 -11.89
N ARG A 361 -22.98 -15.45 -12.31
CA ARG A 361 -21.88 -16.40 -12.28
C ARG A 361 -20.68 -15.92 -13.13
N ASN A 362 -20.94 -15.34 -14.30
CA ASN A 362 -19.89 -14.77 -15.14
C ASN A 362 -19.22 -13.58 -14.44
N VAL A 363 -20.00 -12.67 -13.86
CA VAL A 363 -19.49 -11.52 -13.08
C VAL A 363 -18.61 -11.97 -11.91
N LEU A 364 -19.12 -12.89 -11.08
CA LEU A 364 -18.40 -13.37 -9.91
C LEU A 364 -17.09 -14.10 -10.30
N ALA A 365 -17.10 -14.91 -11.36
CA ALA A 365 -15.91 -15.59 -11.85
C ALA A 365 -14.88 -14.61 -12.40
N ASP A 366 -15.30 -13.57 -13.09
CA ASP A 366 -14.41 -12.54 -13.63
C ASP A 366 -13.75 -11.72 -12.52
N MET A 367 -14.51 -11.35 -11.48
CA MET A 367 -13.95 -10.71 -10.29
C MET A 367 -12.99 -11.66 -9.53
N ALA A 368 -13.30 -12.95 -9.48
CA ALA A 368 -12.43 -13.95 -8.84
C ALA A 368 -11.08 -14.06 -9.55
N LEU A 369 -11.05 -14.11 -10.88
CA LEU A 369 -9.81 -14.09 -11.66
C LEU A 369 -8.96 -12.86 -11.36
N GLU A 370 -9.58 -11.69 -11.32
CA GLU A 370 -8.88 -10.42 -11.06
C GLU A 370 -8.29 -10.37 -9.63
N SER A 371 -9.08 -10.79 -8.63
CA SER A 371 -8.65 -10.81 -7.23
C SER A 371 -7.51 -11.81 -7.00
N GLU A 372 -7.61 -13.03 -7.55
CA GLU A 372 -6.55 -14.04 -7.42
C GLU A 372 -5.25 -13.60 -8.11
N ALA A 373 -5.35 -12.99 -9.30
CA ALA A 373 -4.20 -12.47 -10.03
C ALA A 373 -3.52 -11.30 -9.28
N ALA A 374 -4.30 -10.45 -8.61
CA ALA A 374 -3.77 -9.37 -7.78
C ALA A 374 -3.01 -9.92 -6.55
N THR A 375 -3.58 -10.89 -5.85
CA THR A 375 -2.95 -11.58 -4.72
C THR A 375 -1.65 -12.26 -5.14
N ALA A 376 -1.66 -12.99 -6.26
CA ALA A 376 -0.48 -13.67 -6.80
C ALA A 376 0.68 -12.69 -7.08
N LEU A 377 0.40 -11.56 -7.76
CA LEU A 377 1.42 -10.57 -8.10
C LEU A 377 1.94 -9.83 -6.84
N ALA A 378 1.07 -9.49 -5.90
CA ALA A 378 1.45 -8.81 -4.66
C ALA A 378 2.36 -9.70 -3.79
N LEU A 379 2.02 -10.99 -3.63
CA LEU A 379 2.85 -11.94 -2.88
C LEU A 379 4.16 -12.28 -3.62
N ARG A 380 4.16 -12.33 -4.95
CA ARG A 380 5.40 -12.49 -5.73
C ARG A 380 6.37 -11.33 -5.49
N LEU A 381 5.87 -10.09 -5.43
CA LEU A 381 6.68 -8.94 -5.06
C LEU A 381 7.20 -9.04 -3.62
N ALA A 382 6.34 -9.46 -2.68
CA ALA A 382 6.75 -9.67 -1.29
C ALA A 382 7.84 -10.75 -1.15
N HIS A 383 7.73 -11.84 -1.93
CA HIS A 383 8.77 -12.88 -2.01
C HIS A 383 10.10 -12.31 -2.56
N ALA A 384 10.04 -11.49 -3.61
CA ALA A 384 11.24 -10.85 -4.17
C ALA A 384 11.93 -9.95 -3.12
N ILE A 385 11.16 -9.21 -2.31
CA ILE A 385 11.71 -8.41 -1.22
C ILE A 385 12.36 -9.31 -0.17
N ASP A 386 11.69 -10.37 0.26
CA ASP A 386 12.19 -11.29 1.28
C ASP A 386 13.51 -11.95 0.87
N ARG A 387 13.62 -12.36 -0.39
CA ARG A 387 14.79 -13.03 -0.95
C ARG A 387 15.94 -12.08 -1.30
N SER A 388 15.63 -10.84 -1.68
CA SER A 388 16.65 -9.85 -2.07
C SER A 388 17.29 -9.12 -0.89
N GLU A 389 16.69 -9.15 0.30
CA GLU A 389 17.24 -8.46 1.47
C GLU A 389 18.64 -8.98 1.82
N ASN A 390 19.51 -8.02 2.16
CA ASN A 390 20.93 -8.27 2.50
C ASN A 390 21.74 -8.93 1.36
N GLY A 391 21.35 -8.72 0.08
CA GLY A 391 22.06 -9.23 -1.09
C GLY A 391 22.01 -10.76 -1.25
N ARG A 392 21.03 -11.43 -0.64
CA ARG A 392 20.92 -12.90 -0.65
C ARG A 392 20.68 -13.48 -2.04
N ASP A 393 19.91 -12.79 -2.87
CA ASP A 393 19.55 -13.25 -4.20
C ASP A 393 19.55 -12.08 -5.21
N PRO A 394 20.58 -11.96 -6.07
CA PRO A 394 20.66 -10.90 -7.07
C PRO A 394 19.53 -10.93 -8.10
N HIS A 395 19.05 -12.11 -8.49
CA HIS A 395 17.90 -12.24 -9.39
C HIS A 395 16.65 -11.62 -8.77
N GLU A 396 16.39 -11.92 -7.51
CA GLU A 396 15.23 -11.36 -6.79
C GLU A 396 15.36 -9.86 -6.54
N ALA A 397 16.58 -9.32 -6.47
CA ALA A 397 16.79 -7.87 -6.43
C ALA A 397 16.35 -7.19 -7.74
N VAL A 398 16.64 -7.78 -8.90
CA VAL A 398 16.15 -7.31 -10.20
C VAL A 398 14.63 -7.45 -10.28
N MET A 399 14.07 -8.60 -9.90
CA MET A 399 12.63 -8.83 -9.90
C MET A 399 11.90 -7.85 -8.95
N ARG A 400 12.40 -7.62 -7.73
CA ARG A 400 11.88 -6.60 -6.82
C ARG A 400 11.80 -5.23 -7.51
N ARG A 401 12.87 -4.82 -8.19
CA ARG A 401 12.94 -3.52 -8.86
C ARG A 401 11.93 -3.40 -10.00
N LEU A 402 11.74 -4.47 -10.77
CA LEU A 402 10.81 -4.54 -11.89
C LEU A 402 9.35 -4.65 -11.42
N LEU A 403 9.08 -5.54 -10.46
CA LEU A 403 7.71 -5.84 -10.01
C LEU A 403 7.08 -4.69 -9.19
N THR A 404 7.88 -3.92 -8.45
CA THR A 404 7.34 -2.83 -7.60
C THR A 404 6.46 -1.85 -8.38
N PRO A 405 6.90 -1.21 -9.48
CA PRO A 405 6.07 -0.27 -10.21
C PRO A 405 4.87 -0.91 -10.89
N ILE A 406 5.01 -2.12 -11.46
CA ILE A 406 3.91 -2.78 -12.19
C ILE A 406 2.82 -3.29 -11.24
N ALA A 407 3.19 -3.88 -10.11
CA ALA A 407 2.22 -4.35 -9.11
C ALA A 407 1.42 -3.17 -8.54
N LYS A 408 2.12 -2.13 -8.08
CA LYS A 408 1.47 -0.93 -7.56
C LYS A 408 0.61 -0.24 -8.62
N PHE A 409 1.08 -0.13 -9.86
CA PHE A 409 0.31 0.47 -10.96
C PHE A 409 -0.96 -0.34 -11.25
N TRP A 410 -0.80 -1.62 -11.58
CA TRP A 410 -1.89 -2.41 -12.12
C TRP A 410 -2.92 -2.78 -11.08
N ILE A 411 -2.51 -3.38 -9.96
CA ILE A 411 -3.42 -3.81 -8.90
C ILE A 411 -4.25 -2.63 -8.39
N CYS A 412 -3.59 -1.49 -8.07
CA CYS A 412 -4.32 -0.33 -7.54
C CYS A 412 -5.27 0.32 -8.56
N LYS A 413 -5.01 0.19 -9.86
CA LYS A 413 -5.94 0.66 -10.90
C LYS A 413 -7.18 -0.24 -11.02
N ARG A 414 -7.01 -1.55 -10.84
CA ARG A 414 -8.11 -2.51 -10.99
C ARG A 414 -9.04 -2.56 -9.77
N GLY A 415 -8.51 -2.25 -8.58
CA GLY A 415 -9.26 -2.36 -7.32
C GLY A 415 -10.56 -1.57 -7.28
N ALA A 416 -10.55 -0.30 -7.72
CA ALA A 416 -11.74 0.54 -7.69
C ALA A 416 -12.85 0.02 -8.60
N MET A 417 -12.50 -0.52 -9.78
CA MET A 417 -13.46 -1.11 -10.72
C MET A 417 -14.09 -2.39 -10.15
N LEU A 418 -13.27 -3.25 -9.53
CA LEU A 418 -13.77 -4.47 -8.89
C LEU A 418 -14.69 -4.14 -7.69
N ALA A 419 -14.34 -3.15 -6.88
CA ALA A 419 -15.19 -2.75 -5.75
C ALA A 419 -16.54 -2.19 -6.21
N GLN A 420 -16.58 -1.45 -7.33
CA GLN A 420 -17.82 -0.98 -7.94
C GLN A 420 -18.69 -2.15 -8.38
N GLU A 421 -18.14 -3.11 -9.11
CA GLU A 421 -18.87 -4.29 -9.58
C GLU A 421 -19.39 -5.13 -8.40
N ALA A 422 -18.56 -5.34 -7.38
CA ALA A 422 -18.98 -6.03 -6.16
C ALA A 422 -20.14 -5.30 -5.45
N MET A 423 -20.11 -3.95 -5.44
CA MET A 423 -21.21 -3.13 -4.91
C MET A 423 -22.51 -3.37 -5.68
N GLU A 424 -22.44 -3.45 -7.00
CA GLU A 424 -23.59 -3.75 -7.86
C GLU A 424 -24.16 -5.14 -7.58
N CYS A 425 -23.33 -6.13 -7.29
CA CYS A 425 -23.80 -7.48 -6.90
C CYS A 425 -24.67 -7.46 -5.63
N LEU A 426 -24.49 -6.51 -4.72
CA LEU A 426 -25.30 -6.33 -3.52
C LEU A 426 -26.56 -5.48 -3.79
N GLY A 427 -26.68 -4.89 -4.97
CA GLY A 427 -27.75 -3.95 -5.31
C GLY A 427 -27.74 -2.72 -4.41
N GLY A 428 -28.91 -2.15 -4.10
CA GLY A 428 -29.03 -0.98 -3.24
C GLY A 428 -28.38 -1.14 -1.85
N ASN A 429 -28.34 -2.36 -1.31
CA ASN A 429 -27.67 -2.65 -0.04
C ASN A 429 -26.15 -2.42 -0.09
N GLY A 430 -25.51 -2.59 -1.24
CA GLY A 430 -24.08 -2.30 -1.42
C GLY A 430 -23.76 -0.81 -1.33
N TYR A 431 -24.72 0.07 -1.61
CA TYR A 431 -24.56 1.52 -1.63
C TYR A 431 -24.89 2.20 -0.30
N VAL A 432 -25.58 1.50 0.62
CA VAL A 432 -26.03 2.03 1.90
C VAL A 432 -24.98 1.78 2.99
N GLU A 433 -24.60 2.82 3.72
CA GLU A 433 -23.64 2.70 4.82
C GLU A 433 -24.26 2.36 6.17
N ALA A 434 -25.50 2.82 6.44
CA ALA A 434 -26.23 2.55 7.68
C ALA A 434 -25.37 2.73 8.97
N GLY A 435 -24.73 3.88 9.13
CA GLY A 435 -23.85 4.15 10.27
C GLY A 435 -22.57 3.28 10.26
N GLY A 436 -22.07 2.94 9.08
CA GLY A 436 -20.86 2.16 8.87
C GLY A 436 -21.05 0.64 8.88
N GLN A 437 -22.29 0.16 9.01
CA GLN A 437 -22.60 -1.28 8.90
C GLN A 437 -22.47 -1.78 7.46
N GLY A 438 -22.72 -0.93 6.46
CA GLY A 438 -22.53 -1.20 5.04
C GLY A 438 -21.06 -1.17 4.65
N VAL A 439 -20.32 -2.25 4.89
CA VAL A 439 -18.86 -2.35 4.68
C VAL A 439 -18.47 -2.13 3.23
N MET A 440 -19.29 -2.54 2.25
CA MET A 440 -18.99 -2.39 0.82
C MET A 440 -18.79 -0.92 0.40
N ALA A 441 -19.61 0.00 0.90
CA ALA A 441 -19.46 1.43 0.64
C ALA A 441 -18.12 1.97 1.16
N ARG A 442 -17.66 1.51 2.35
CA ARG A 442 -16.34 1.82 2.89
C ARG A 442 -15.23 1.29 2.00
N ILE A 443 -15.29 0.02 1.59
CA ILE A 443 -14.31 -0.60 0.67
C ILE A 443 -14.18 0.23 -0.60
N TYR A 444 -15.29 0.60 -1.23
CA TYR A 444 -15.28 1.41 -2.45
C TYR A 444 -14.57 2.77 -2.25
N ARG A 445 -14.82 3.46 -1.14
CA ARG A 445 -14.17 4.74 -0.85
C ARG A 445 -12.67 4.62 -0.56
N GLU A 446 -12.22 3.49 -0.01
CA GLU A 446 -10.80 3.23 0.24
C GLU A 446 -10.00 2.98 -1.04
N MET A 447 -10.58 2.30 -2.02
CA MET A 447 -9.90 1.80 -3.21
C MET A 447 -9.08 2.85 -4.00
N PRO A 448 -9.58 4.08 -4.27
CA PRO A 448 -8.85 5.05 -5.09
C PRO A 448 -7.53 5.52 -4.46
N LEU A 449 -7.43 5.52 -3.12
CA LEU A 449 -6.30 6.08 -2.40
C LEU A 449 -4.98 5.39 -2.77
N ASN A 450 -4.98 4.06 -2.84
CA ASN A 450 -3.78 3.28 -3.15
C ASN A 450 -3.23 3.52 -4.57
N SER A 451 -4.04 4.03 -5.50
CA SER A 451 -3.55 4.43 -6.83
C SER A 451 -2.99 5.85 -6.88
N ILE A 452 -3.16 6.64 -5.80
CA ILE A 452 -2.79 8.07 -5.72
C ILE A 452 -1.48 8.26 -4.94
N TRP A 453 -1.46 7.88 -3.67
CA TRP A 453 -0.30 8.08 -2.80
C TRP A 453 0.88 7.16 -3.18
N GLU A 454 2.08 7.43 -2.65
CA GLU A 454 3.33 6.66 -2.92
C GLU A 454 3.74 6.61 -4.41
N GLY A 455 3.23 7.57 -5.18
CA GLY A 455 3.43 7.68 -6.62
C GLY A 455 2.20 7.25 -7.41
N ALA A 456 1.56 8.21 -8.06
CA ALA A 456 0.40 7.97 -8.93
C ALA A 456 0.79 7.16 -10.18
N GLY A 457 -0.21 6.72 -10.94
CA GLY A 457 -0.02 5.80 -12.08
C GLY A 457 1.05 6.23 -13.08
N ASN A 458 1.14 7.52 -13.43
CA ASN A 458 2.19 8.00 -14.33
C ASN A 458 3.59 7.85 -13.71
N ILE A 459 3.73 8.14 -12.41
CA ILE A 459 5.01 7.98 -11.71
C ILE A 459 5.43 6.51 -11.69
N MET A 460 4.49 5.58 -11.52
CA MET A 460 4.79 4.15 -11.58
C MET A 460 5.21 3.71 -13.00
N ALA A 461 4.53 4.19 -14.03
CA ALA A 461 4.90 3.89 -15.42
C ALA A 461 6.31 4.42 -15.77
N LEU A 462 6.63 5.65 -15.36
CA LEU A 462 7.98 6.22 -15.52
C LEU A 462 9.03 5.47 -14.68
N ASP A 463 8.66 4.98 -13.51
CA ASP A 463 9.56 4.20 -12.67
C ASP A 463 9.86 2.81 -13.27
N LEU A 464 8.89 2.21 -13.97
CA LEU A 464 9.12 1.02 -14.79
C LEU A 464 10.16 1.28 -15.87
N LEU A 465 10.03 2.37 -16.67
CA LEU A 465 11.03 2.70 -17.69
C LEU A 465 12.44 2.87 -17.12
N ARG A 466 12.54 3.38 -15.88
CA ARG A 466 13.84 3.47 -15.18
C ARG A 466 14.34 2.09 -14.72
N ALA A 467 13.45 1.20 -14.30
CA ALA A 467 13.80 -0.16 -13.90
C ALA A 467 14.38 -0.97 -15.07
N MET A 468 13.83 -0.77 -16.26
CA MET A 468 14.23 -1.47 -17.49
C MET A 468 15.62 -1.10 -18.03
N ARG A 469 16.25 -0.05 -17.49
CA ARG A 469 17.61 0.35 -17.90
C ARG A 469 18.72 -0.57 -17.39
N SER A 470 18.39 -1.56 -16.58
CA SER A 470 19.35 -2.57 -16.11
C SER A 470 19.45 -3.70 -17.13
N ASP A 471 20.69 -4.07 -17.51
CA ASP A 471 20.97 -5.10 -18.50
C ASP A 471 20.45 -6.50 -18.09
N ASP A 472 20.22 -6.73 -16.80
CA ASP A 472 19.77 -8.02 -16.25
C ASP A 472 18.24 -8.23 -16.34
N VAL A 473 17.46 -7.21 -16.69
CA VAL A 473 15.99 -7.24 -16.58
C VAL A 473 15.37 -8.25 -17.56
N VAL A 474 15.82 -8.28 -18.81
CA VAL A 474 15.28 -9.19 -19.84
C VAL A 474 15.51 -10.65 -19.41
N ALA A 475 16.75 -11.00 -19.05
CA ALA A 475 17.09 -12.36 -18.61
C ALA A 475 16.34 -12.78 -17.34
N ALA A 476 16.16 -11.85 -16.38
CA ALA A 476 15.41 -12.12 -15.16
C ALA A 476 13.93 -12.37 -15.47
N LEU A 477 13.33 -11.56 -16.36
CA LEU A 477 11.94 -11.72 -16.76
C LEU A 477 11.73 -13.01 -17.57
N GLU A 478 12.62 -13.34 -18.53
CA GLU A 478 12.53 -14.60 -19.27
C GLU A 478 12.53 -15.82 -18.34
N ARG A 479 13.37 -15.82 -17.31
CA ARG A 479 13.40 -16.86 -16.29
C ARG A 479 12.08 -16.93 -15.52
N GLU A 480 11.51 -15.78 -15.16
CA GLU A 480 10.22 -15.70 -14.47
C GLU A 480 9.08 -16.27 -15.31
N LEU A 481 9.08 -16.00 -16.60
CA LEU A 481 8.03 -16.38 -17.54
C LEU A 481 8.19 -17.81 -18.12
N ALA A 482 9.37 -18.41 -18.06
CA ALA A 482 9.68 -19.70 -18.67
C ALA A 482 8.67 -20.82 -18.35
N PRO A 483 8.14 -20.98 -17.12
CA PRO A 483 7.21 -22.08 -16.79
C PRO A 483 5.85 -22.03 -17.51
N ALA A 484 5.44 -20.90 -18.07
CA ALA A 484 4.19 -20.78 -18.82
C ALA A 484 4.36 -20.82 -20.35
N ARG A 485 5.59 -20.92 -20.83
CA ARG A 485 5.91 -20.90 -22.27
C ARG A 485 5.34 -22.14 -22.97
N GLY A 486 4.60 -21.92 -24.07
CA GLY A 486 3.97 -22.99 -24.86
C GLY A 486 2.62 -23.48 -24.31
N GLU A 487 2.19 -23.00 -23.16
CA GLU A 487 0.96 -23.46 -22.50
C GLU A 487 -0.32 -22.78 -23.04
N HIS A 488 -0.20 -21.56 -23.61
CA HIS A 488 -1.34 -20.83 -24.17
C HIS A 488 -0.91 -19.81 -25.23
N ALA A 489 -1.43 -19.95 -26.45
CA ALA A 489 -1.02 -19.13 -27.61
C ALA A 489 -1.17 -17.62 -27.40
N ALA A 490 -2.25 -17.16 -26.73
CA ALA A 490 -2.42 -15.74 -26.44
C ALA A 490 -1.40 -15.22 -25.42
N TRP A 491 -0.97 -16.05 -24.48
CA TRP A 491 0.08 -15.72 -23.53
C TRP A 491 1.43 -15.62 -24.23
N ASP A 492 1.77 -16.60 -25.09
CA ASP A 492 3.04 -16.59 -25.85
C ASP A 492 3.15 -15.34 -26.73
N ALA A 493 2.07 -14.98 -27.41
CA ALA A 493 2.02 -13.76 -28.22
C ALA A 493 2.17 -12.48 -27.38
N ALA A 494 1.52 -12.41 -26.20
CA ALA A 494 1.67 -11.28 -25.30
C ALA A 494 3.08 -11.20 -24.71
N CYS A 495 3.67 -12.34 -24.34
CA CYS A 495 5.03 -12.44 -23.83
C CYS A 495 6.04 -11.92 -24.85
N ALA A 496 5.93 -12.34 -26.13
CA ALA A 496 6.79 -11.88 -27.22
C ALA A 496 6.70 -10.35 -27.41
N ARG A 497 5.49 -9.76 -27.35
CA ARG A 497 5.33 -8.30 -27.44
C ARG A 497 5.99 -7.57 -26.27
N VAL A 498 5.82 -8.08 -25.05
CA VAL A 498 6.43 -7.48 -23.87
C VAL A 498 7.95 -7.55 -23.91
N LEU A 499 8.53 -8.70 -24.26
CA LEU A 499 9.98 -8.85 -24.37
C LEU A 499 10.55 -7.94 -25.46
N HIS A 500 9.91 -7.83 -26.61
CA HIS A 500 10.32 -6.89 -27.66
C HIS A 500 10.27 -5.42 -27.19
N ALA A 501 9.23 -5.04 -26.44
CA ALA A 501 9.10 -3.69 -25.87
C ALA A 501 10.11 -3.40 -24.75
N LEU A 502 10.75 -4.40 -24.16
CA LEU A 502 11.85 -4.20 -23.21
C LEU A 502 13.16 -3.81 -23.92
N ASP A 503 13.41 -4.35 -25.13
CA ASP A 503 14.58 -4.00 -25.94
C ASP A 503 14.44 -2.59 -26.53
N ASP A 504 13.23 -2.21 -26.93
CA ASP A 504 12.89 -0.87 -27.44
C ASP A 504 11.58 -0.38 -26.78
N PRO A 505 11.67 0.28 -25.62
CA PRO A 505 10.49 0.71 -24.88
C PRO A 505 9.65 1.79 -25.57
N GLY A 506 10.13 2.31 -26.71
CA GLY A 506 9.41 3.31 -27.48
C GLY A 506 9.22 4.66 -26.77
N ASP A 507 8.15 5.36 -27.12
CA ASP A 507 7.79 6.65 -26.54
C ASP A 507 7.31 6.50 -25.07
N GLU A 508 7.69 7.44 -24.21
CA GLU A 508 7.24 7.56 -22.82
C GLU A 508 5.70 7.52 -22.71
N ALA A 509 4.97 8.03 -23.73
CA ALA A 509 3.51 7.98 -23.79
C ALA A 509 2.96 6.52 -23.76
N GLN A 510 3.74 5.53 -24.16
CA GLN A 510 3.36 4.10 -24.14
C GLN A 510 3.69 3.41 -22.82
N ALA A 511 4.37 4.06 -21.88
CA ALA A 511 4.82 3.45 -20.63
C ALA A 511 3.70 2.78 -19.81
N ARG A 512 2.47 3.33 -19.85
CA ARG A 512 1.31 2.74 -19.16
C ARG A 512 0.79 1.48 -19.85
N VAL A 513 0.87 1.41 -21.17
CA VAL A 513 0.54 0.20 -21.93
C VAL A 513 1.51 -0.91 -21.58
N LEU A 514 2.80 -0.61 -21.60
CA LEU A 514 3.85 -1.56 -21.22
C LEU A 514 3.68 -2.05 -19.78
N ALA A 515 3.40 -1.14 -18.83
CA ALA A 515 3.20 -1.51 -17.42
C ALA A 515 2.00 -2.44 -17.23
N ARG A 516 0.90 -2.22 -17.97
CA ARG A 516 -0.28 -3.10 -18.00
C ARG A 516 0.09 -4.48 -18.57
N ASP A 517 0.68 -4.50 -19.75
CA ASP A 517 0.93 -5.74 -20.49
C ASP A 517 1.93 -6.62 -19.74
N LEU A 518 2.97 -6.02 -19.16
CA LEU A 518 3.93 -6.72 -18.32
C LEU A 518 3.26 -7.29 -17.06
N ALA A 519 2.38 -6.52 -16.39
CA ALA A 519 1.65 -7.01 -15.23
C ALA A 519 0.78 -8.21 -15.59
N LEU A 520 0.03 -8.15 -16.71
CA LEU A 520 -0.84 -9.24 -17.15
C LEU A 520 -0.08 -10.51 -17.51
N VAL A 521 1.06 -10.39 -18.21
CA VAL A 521 1.89 -11.54 -18.57
C VAL A 521 2.48 -12.22 -17.33
N VAL A 522 2.96 -11.43 -16.36
CA VAL A 522 3.48 -11.95 -15.09
C VAL A 522 2.36 -12.58 -14.25
N GLN A 523 1.20 -11.94 -14.14
CA GLN A 523 0.05 -12.50 -13.43
C GLN A 523 -0.36 -13.86 -14.00
N ALA A 524 -0.47 -13.99 -15.32
CA ALA A 524 -0.79 -15.25 -15.97
C ALA A 524 0.25 -16.34 -15.65
N ALA A 525 1.55 -16.02 -15.73
CA ALA A 525 2.62 -16.97 -15.39
C ALA A 525 2.56 -17.44 -13.92
N LEU A 526 2.19 -16.55 -13.01
CA LEU A 526 1.98 -16.89 -11.60
C LEU A 526 0.76 -17.80 -11.41
N LEU A 527 -0.37 -17.48 -12.03
CA LEU A 527 -1.58 -18.30 -11.99
C LEU A 527 -1.34 -19.71 -12.56
N ARG A 528 -0.51 -19.84 -13.60
CA ARG A 528 -0.10 -21.16 -14.12
C ARG A 528 0.59 -22.02 -13.07
N ARG A 529 1.37 -21.39 -12.18
CA ARG A 529 2.17 -22.09 -11.17
C ARG A 529 1.35 -22.64 -10.00
N HIS A 530 0.31 -21.94 -9.55
CA HIS A 530 -0.39 -22.28 -8.31
C HIS A 530 -1.91 -22.21 -8.34
N ALA A 531 -2.52 -21.71 -9.43
CA ALA A 531 -3.98 -21.61 -9.51
C ALA A 531 -4.64 -22.74 -10.33
N GLY A 532 -3.87 -23.44 -11.16
CA GLY A 532 -4.35 -24.54 -12.00
C GLY A 532 -4.79 -24.09 -13.40
N ASP A 533 -5.00 -25.09 -14.28
CA ASP A 533 -5.20 -24.86 -15.73
C ASP A 533 -6.47 -24.07 -16.06
N ALA A 534 -7.56 -24.29 -15.35
CA ALA A 534 -8.83 -23.59 -15.59
C ALA A 534 -8.70 -22.08 -15.37
N VAL A 535 -8.06 -21.66 -14.26
CA VAL A 535 -7.84 -20.24 -13.93
C VAL A 535 -6.85 -19.61 -14.91
N PHE A 536 -5.73 -20.26 -15.18
CA PHE A 536 -4.73 -19.79 -16.14
C PHE A 536 -5.33 -19.59 -17.54
N SER A 537 -6.05 -20.59 -18.07
CA SER A 537 -6.66 -20.52 -19.41
C SER A 537 -7.73 -19.44 -19.47
N ALA A 538 -8.57 -19.32 -18.46
CA ALA A 538 -9.59 -18.30 -18.37
C ALA A 538 -8.99 -16.88 -18.32
N PHE A 539 -7.91 -16.69 -17.54
CA PHE A 539 -7.20 -15.43 -17.46
C PHE A 539 -6.60 -15.04 -18.82
N CYS A 540 -5.91 -15.98 -19.49
CA CYS A 540 -5.34 -15.74 -20.81
C CYS A 540 -6.41 -15.41 -21.86
N ALA A 541 -7.51 -16.14 -21.89
CA ALA A 541 -8.59 -15.93 -22.84
C ALA A 541 -9.31 -14.58 -22.64
N SER A 542 -9.44 -14.11 -21.40
CA SER A 542 -10.17 -12.90 -21.05
C SER A 542 -9.31 -11.65 -20.96
N ARG A 543 -8.00 -11.76 -20.70
CA ARG A 543 -7.09 -10.61 -20.47
C ARG A 543 -6.03 -10.43 -21.55
N LEU A 544 -5.61 -11.49 -22.24
CA LEU A 544 -4.52 -11.46 -23.23
C LEU A 544 -5.02 -11.65 -24.67
N ALA A 545 -6.02 -12.52 -24.90
CA ALA A 545 -6.61 -12.74 -26.22
C ALA A 545 -7.61 -11.65 -26.60
N ARG A 546 -8.30 -11.07 -25.61
CA ARG A 546 -9.30 -9.99 -25.77
C ARG A 546 -9.08 -8.95 -24.68
N SER A 547 -9.41 -7.69 -24.92
CA SER A 547 -9.56 -6.72 -23.83
C SER A 547 -10.99 -6.79 -23.31
N CYS A 548 -11.15 -7.11 -22.02
CA CYS A 548 -12.42 -7.00 -21.31
C CYS A 548 -12.47 -5.66 -20.59
N ASP A 549 -13.36 -4.78 -21.01
CA ASP A 549 -13.50 -3.44 -20.44
C ASP A 549 -14.49 -3.40 -19.26
N VAL A 550 -15.36 -4.40 -19.16
CA VAL A 550 -16.33 -4.56 -18.07
C VAL A 550 -16.25 -5.97 -17.46
N PHE A 551 -16.57 -6.10 -16.19
CA PHE A 551 -16.70 -7.40 -15.54
C PHE A 551 -17.91 -8.17 -16.08
N GLY A 552 -17.86 -9.51 -16.01
CA GLY A 552 -18.92 -10.38 -16.48
C GLY A 552 -18.95 -10.60 -18.01
N ALA A 553 -17.87 -10.26 -18.69
CA ALA A 553 -17.71 -10.45 -20.14
C ALA A 553 -16.75 -11.61 -20.49
N LEU A 554 -16.65 -12.60 -19.63
CA LEU A 554 -15.82 -13.78 -19.88
C LEU A 554 -16.30 -14.53 -21.14
N PRO A 555 -15.37 -15.02 -21.98
CA PRO A 555 -15.70 -15.82 -23.16
C PRO A 555 -16.50 -17.09 -22.82
N ALA A 556 -17.31 -17.56 -23.75
CA ALA A 556 -18.00 -18.86 -23.63
C ALA A 556 -16.99 -20.01 -23.59
N GLY A 557 -17.38 -21.12 -22.96
CA GLY A 557 -16.58 -22.35 -22.89
C GLY A 557 -15.54 -22.41 -21.78
N LEU A 558 -15.47 -21.41 -20.92
CA LEU A 558 -14.61 -21.44 -19.71
C LEU A 558 -15.24 -22.28 -18.59
N ASP A 559 -14.40 -22.91 -17.78
CA ASP A 559 -14.83 -23.65 -16.58
C ASP A 559 -15.08 -22.66 -15.42
N ILE A 560 -16.26 -22.05 -15.46
CA ILE A 560 -16.73 -21.09 -14.44
C ILE A 560 -16.84 -21.75 -13.06
N ASP A 561 -17.21 -23.04 -13.01
CA ASP A 561 -17.34 -23.77 -11.75
C ASP A 561 -15.98 -23.92 -11.04
N ALA A 562 -14.94 -24.31 -11.77
CA ALA A 562 -13.58 -24.42 -11.20
C ALA A 562 -13.09 -23.07 -10.66
N ILE A 563 -13.33 -21.96 -11.38
CA ILE A 563 -12.94 -20.60 -10.94
C ILE A 563 -13.68 -20.23 -9.65
N LEU A 564 -15.01 -20.40 -9.62
CA LEU A 564 -15.84 -20.06 -8.46
C LEU A 564 -15.53 -20.91 -7.24
N GLN A 565 -15.28 -22.23 -7.42
CA GLN A 565 -14.90 -23.10 -6.31
C GLN A 565 -13.60 -22.69 -5.60
N ARG A 566 -12.66 -22.10 -6.33
CA ARG A 566 -11.41 -21.55 -5.73
C ARG A 566 -11.66 -20.26 -4.94
N ALA A 567 -12.58 -19.45 -5.41
CA ALA A 567 -12.90 -18.16 -4.81
C ALA A 567 -13.83 -18.27 -3.60
N LEU A 568 -14.63 -19.34 -3.53
CA LEU A 568 -15.56 -19.57 -2.42
C LEU A 568 -14.81 -19.67 -1.09
N PRO A 569 -15.27 -18.89 -0.09
CA PRO A 569 -14.73 -18.93 1.26
C PRO A 569 -15.17 -20.19 2.03
#